data_753c1381bd483abe5c2110e67bdd9be3
#
_entry.id   753c1381bd483abe5c2110e67bdd9be3
#
_cell.length_a   1.000
_cell.length_b   1.000
_cell.length_c   1.000
_cell.angle_alpha   90.00
_cell.angle_beta   90.00
_cell.angle_gamma   90.00
#
_symmetry.space_group_name_H-M   'P 1'
#
loop_
_entity.id
_entity.type
_entity.pdbx_description
1 polymer ?
#
loop_
_entity_poly.entity_id
_entity_poly.type
_entity_poly.pdbx_seq_one_letter_code
_entity_poly.pdbx_strand_id
1 'polypeptide(L)'
;MFDYQRIIDKYYPAETPLRDIYIRHSRSVADKALSIARQCRLSLDPAEIEAAAMLHDIGITLTDAAGIHCHGTEPYLAHGRLGADLLRKEGAPEELARVAERHTGTGLTPADVERMGGILPSDRSYMPRTQLERLICYADKFYSKSGDMKEKPLGRVLVSMSKFGPDSLARFRSLHNEFTPA
;
A
#
# COMPACT_ATOMS: atom_id res chain seq x y z
N MET A 1 -7.22 -6.95 19.70
CA MET A 1 -6.61 -7.01 18.35
C MET A 1 -7.72 -6.81 17.34
N PHE A 2 -7.54 -5.92 16.33
CA PHE A 2 -8.55 -5.70 15.28
C PHE A 2 -8.60 -6.90 14.34
N ASP A 3 -9.81 -7.40 14.06
CA ASP A 3 -10.02 -8.53 13.16
C ASP A 3 -10.06 -8.04 11.70
N TYR A 4 -8.90 -7.93 11.08
CA TYR A 4 -8.78 -7.54 9.67
C TYR A 4 -9.24 -8.64 8.72
N GLN A 5 -9.20 -9.92 9.14
CA GLN A 5 -9.59 -11.05 8.31
C GLN A 5 -11.07 -10.99 7.94
N ARG A 6 -11.93 -10.56 8.87
CA ARG A 6 -13.37 -10.37 8.63
C ARG A 6 -13.61 -9.41 7.45
N ILE A 7 -12.83 -8.33 7.32
CA ILE A 7 -12.98 -7.39 6.22
C ILE A 7 -12.51 -8.03 4.91
N ILE A 8 -11.38 -8.71 4.92
CA ILE A 8 -10.87 -9.41 3.73
C ILE A 8 -11.89 -10.42 3.23
N ASP A 9 -12.44 -11.25 4.11
CA ASP A 9 -13.42 -12.29 3.74
C ASP A 9 -14.71 -11.71 3.17
N LYS A 10 -15.10 -10.52 3.63
CA LYS A 10 -16.28 -9.82 3.12
C LYS A 10 -16.12 -9.30 1.69
N TYR A 11 -14.95 -8.79 1.33
CA TYR A 11 -14.71 -8.11 0.06
C TYR A 11 -13.96 -8.96 -0.98
N TYR A 12 -13.33 -10.02 -0.55
CA TYR A 12 -12.57 -10.95 -1.39
C TYR A 12 -13.11 -12.37 -1.19
N PRO A 13 -14.10 -12.81 -1.98
CA PRO A 13 -14.67 -14.14 -1.86
C PRO A 13 -13.61 -15.24 -1.96
N ALA A 14 -13.76 -16.30 -1.19
CA ALA A 14 -12.89 -17.45 -1.23
C ALA A 14 -12.80 -18.04 -2.66
N GLU A 15 -11.68 -18.67 -2.97
CA GLU A 15 -11.45 -19.39 -4.23
C GLU A 15 -11.54 -18.52 -5.50
N THR A 16 -11.22 -17.21 -5.37
CA THR A 16 -11.14 -16.32 -6.54
C THR A 16 -9.68 -15.95 -6.86
N PRO A 17 -9.31 -15.82 -8.15
CA PRO A 17 -7.96 -15.39 -8.54
C PRO A 17 -7.56 -14.04 -7.94
N LEU A 18 -8.50 -13.11 -7.82
CA LEU A 18 -8.26 -11.82 -7.17
C LEU A 18 -7.87 -11.98 -5.70
N ARG A 19 -8.56 -12.86 -4.94
CA ARG A 19 -8.21 -13.13 -3.55
C ARG A 19 -6.81 -13.71 -3.42
N ASP A 20 -6.45 -14.65 -4.29
CA ASP A 20 -5.11 -15.26 -4.26
C ASP A 20 -4.02 -14.22 -4.48
N ILE A 21 -4.19 -13.34 -5.46
CA ILE A 21 -3.26 -12.22 -5.73
C ILE A 21 -3.20 -11.29 -4.52
N TYR A 22 -4.35 -10.88 -3.99
CA TYR A 22 -4.45 -9.97 -2.86
C TYR A 22 -3.72 -10.52 -1.61
N ILE A 23 -4.05 -11.76 -1.22
CA ILE A 23 -3.47 -12.39 -0.02
C ILE A 23 -1.95 -12.57 -0.18
N ARG A 24 -1.49 -13.07 -1.33
CA ARG A 24 -0.06 -13.28 -1.59
C ARG A 24 0.72 -11.95 -1.54
N HIS A 25 0.20 -10.92 -2.20
CA HIS A 25 0.83 -9.61 -2.20
C HIS A 25 0.87 -9.01 -0.80
N SER A 26 -0.27 -8.92 -0.13
CA SER A 26 -0.39 -8.31 1.21
C SER A 26 0.44 -9.07 2.25
N ARG A 27 0.50 -10.41 2.19
CA ARG A 27 1.35 -11.21 3.07
C ARG A 27 2.84 -10.94 2.84
N SER A 28 3.27 -10.85 1.58
CA SER A 28 4.66 -10.51 1.25
C SER A 28 5.05 -9.12 1.78
N VAL A 29 4.14 -8.15 1.69
CA VAL A 29 4.34 -6.80 2.26
C VAL A 29 4.42 -6.86 3.80
N ALA A 30 3.54 -7.64 4.44
CA ALA A 30 3.54 -7.83 5.90
C ALA A 30 4.85 -8.45 6.40
N ASP A 31 5.28 -9.54 5.76
CA ASP A 31 6.51 -10.24 6.15
C ASP A 31 7.74 -9.34 6.02
N LYS A 32 7.82 -8.55 4.95
CA LYS A 32 8.89 -7.57 4.76
C LYS A 32 8.83 -6.45 5.80
N ALA A 33 7.65 -5.87 6.04
CA ALA A 33 7.49 -4.80 7.03
C ALA A 33 7.85 -5.27 8.44
N LEU A 34 7.41 -6.46 8.85
CA LEU A 34 7.78 -7.07 10.13
C LEU A 34 9.28 -7.36 10.24
N SER A 35 9.91 -7.81 9.15
CA SER A 35 11.36 -8.01 9.10
C SER A 35 12.12 -6.70 9.30
N ILE A 36 11.74 -5.65 8.58
CA ILE A 36 12.32 -4.31 8.71
C ILE A 36 12.14 -3.78 10.13
N ALA A 37 10.93 -3.87 10.69
CA ALA A 37 10.64 -3.39 12.03
C ALA A 37 11.54 -4.05 13.08
N ARG A 38 11.80 -5.36 12.97
CA ARG A 38 12.74 -6.08 13.86
C ARG A 38 14.18 -5.61 13.64
N GLN A 39 14.64 -5.53 12.39
CA GLN A 39 16.03 -5.17 12.05
C GLN A 39 16.36 -3.73 12.47
N CYS A 40 15.44 -2.80 12.23
CA CYS A 40 15.58 -1.39 12.59
C CYS A 40 15.12 -1.08 14.02
N ARG A 41 14.67 -2.08 14.80
CA ARG A 41 14.19 -1.93 16.20
C ARG A 41 13.11 -0.87 16.35
N LEU A 42 12.15 -0.86 15.42
CA LEU A 42 11.05 0.10 15.47
C LEU A 42 10.10 -0.19 16.63
N SER A 43 9.63 0.88 17.30
CA SER A 43 8.64 0.78 18.38
C SER A 43 7.20 0.76 17.81
N LEU A 44 6.90 -0.26 17.00
CA LEU A 44 5.57 -0.50 16.42
C LEU A 44 5.07 -1.88 16.88
N ASP A 45 3.76 -1.98 17.14
CA ASP A 45 3.14 -3.25 17.46
C ASP A 45 3.16 -4.17 16.22
N PRO A 46 3.74 -5.39 16.29
CA PRO A 46 3.73 -6.33 15.18
C PRO A 46 2.33 -6.67 14.65
N ALA A 47 1.34 -6.72 15.52
CA ALA A 47 -0.05 -6.98 15.12
C ALA A 47 -0.64 -5.80 14.32
N GLU A 48 -0.26 -4.58 14.65
CA GLU A 48 -0.67 -3.39 13.91
C GLU A 48 0.02 -3.32 12.54
N ILE A 49 1.32 -3.65 12.47
CA ILE A 49 2.06 -3.76 11.20
C ILE A 49 1.40 -4.79 10.29
N GLU A 50 1.07 -5.97 10.81
CA GLU A 50 0.42 -7.02 10.05
C GLU A 50 -0.95 -6.58 9.53
N ALA A 51 -1.81 -6.05 10.40
CA ALA A 51 -3.14 -5.57 10.00
C ALA A 51 -3.06 -4.46 8.95
N ALA A 52 -2.14 -3.50 9.13
CA ALA A 52 -1.92 -2.41 8.17
C ALA A 52 -1.46 -2.94 6.80
N ALA A 53 -0.50 -3.86 6.78
CA ALA A 53 -0.02 -4.47 5.54
C ALA A 53 -1.10 -5.33 4.87
N MET A 54 -1.87 -6.09 5.65
CA MET A 54 -2.95 -6.92 5.10
C MET A 54 -4.10 -6.11 4.52
N LEU A 55 -4.30 -4.85 4.96
CA LEU A 55 -5.42 -4.01 4.52
C LEU A 55 -5.03 -2.85 3.59
N HIS A 56 -3.73 -2.59 3.35
CA HIS A 56 -3.30 -1.40 2.58
C HIS A 56 -3.95 -1.30 1.19
N ASP A 57 -4.16 -2.43 0.56
CA ASP A 57 -4.71 -2.55 -0.79
C ASP A 57 -6.19 -2.97 -0.85
N ILE A 58 -6.92 -2.91 0.27
CA ILE A 58 -8.29 -3.43 0.36
C ILE A 58 -9.23 -2.83 -0.72
N GLY A 59 -8.92 -1.67 -1.23
CA GLY A 59 -9.72 -0.96 -2.23
C GLY A 59 -9.51 -1.41 -3.67
N ILE A 60 -8.54 -2.29 -4.00
CA ILE A 60 -8.31 -2.69 -5.40
C ILE A 60 -9.52 -3.40 -6.01
N THR A 61 -10.32 -4.12 -5.21
CA THR A 61 -11.54 -4.80 -5.67
C THR A 61 -12.56 -3.85 -6.29
N LEU A 62 -12.52 -2.55 -5.98
CA LEU A 62 -13.43 -1.53 -6.51
C LEU A 62 -12.94 -0.94 -7.83
N THR A 63 -11.75 -1.29 -8.28
CA THR A 63 -11.09 -0.67 -9.43
C THR A 63 -11.19 -1.53 -10.69
N ASP A 64 -11.05 -0.88 -11.85
CA ASP A 64 -10.88 -1.55 -13.14
C ASP A 64 -9.39 -1.81 -13.39
N ALA A 65 -8.99 -3.08 -13.19
CA ALA A 65 -7.63 -3.57 -13.44
C ALA A 65 -7.67 -5.06 -13.82
N ALA A 66 -8.15 -5.35 -15.02
CA ALA A 66 -8.37 -6.72 -15.51
C ALA A 66 -7.12 -7.62 -15.42
N GLY A 67 -5.90 -7.06 -15.54
CA GLY A 67 -4.64 -7.80 -15.42
C GLY A 67 -4.37 -8.42 -14.04
N ILE A 68 -5.12 -8.03 -13.02
CA ILE A 68 -5.09 -8.60 -11.67
C ILE A 68 -6.50 -9.04 -11.21
N HIS A 69 -7.39 -9.31 -12.17
CA HIS A 69 -8.77 -9.76 -11.95
C HIS A 69 -9.64 -8.78 -11.12
N CYS A 70 -9.32 -7.48 -11.15
CA CYS A 70 -10.21 -6.45 -10.61
C CYS A 70 -11.17 -5.98 -11.71
N HIS A 71 -12.46 -6.07 -11.44
CA HIS A 71 -13.55 -5.75 -12.38
C HIS A 71 -14.51 -4.70 -11.80
N GLY A 72 -13.99 -3.81 -10.95
CA GLY A 72 -14.73 -2.63 -10.50
C GLY A 72 -14.81 -1.56 -11.58
N THR A 73 -15.27 -0.37 -11.21
CA THR A 73 -15.51 0.75 -12.14
C THR A 73 -14.54 1.91 -11.96
N GLU A 74 -13.85 1.95 -10.83
CA GLU A 74 -13.01 3.08 -10.49
C GLU A 74 -11.60 2.97 -11.10
N PRO A 75 -10.92 4.08 -11.39
CA PRO A 75 -9.53 4.05 -11.83
C PRO A 75 -8.62 3.39 -10.80
N TYR A 76 -7.66 2.56 -11.24
CA TYR A 76 -6.76 1.85 -10.34
C TYR A 76 -6.01 2.78 -9.36
N LEU A 77 -5.65 3.98 -9.79
CA LEU A 77 -4.97 4.97 -8.93
C LEU A 77 -5.80 5.37 -7.70
N ALA A 78 -7.12 5.22 -7.74
CA ALA A 78 -8.00 5.56 -6.62
C ALA A 78 -8.05 4.50 -5.51
N HIS A 79 -7.44 3.31 -5.70
CA HIS A 79 -7.56 2.18 -4.76
C HIS A 79 -7.22 2.54 -3.31
N GLY A 80 -6.19 3.37 -3.09
CA GLY A 80 -5.80 3.76 -1.73
C GLY A 80 -6.90 4.56 -1.02
N ARG A 81 -7.45 5.59 -1.69
CA ARG A 81 -8.58 6.38 -1.17
C ARG A 81 -9.82 5.51 -0.97
N LEU A 82 -10.18 4.71 -1.97
CA LEU A 82 -11.34 3.81 -1.90
C LEU A 82 -11.20 2.80 -0.76
N GLY A 83 -9.99 2.28 -0.56
CA GLY A 83 -9.68 1.38 0.54
C GLY A 83 -9.85 2.06 1.91
N ALA A 84 -9.37 3.29 2.05
CA ALA A 84 -9.54 4.07 3.27
C ALA A 84 -11.02 4.33 3.58
N ASP A 85 -11.81 4.73 2.58
CA ASP A 85 -13.25 4.97 2.75
C ASP A 85 -13.97 3.67 3.14
N LEU A 86 -13.60 2.55 2.53
CA LEU A 86 -14.11 1.22 2.87
C LEU A 86 -13.77 0.85 4.33
N LEU A 87 -12.52 1.02 4.75
CA LEU A 87 -12.09 0.71 6.10
C LEU A 87 -12.82 1.56 7.15
N ARG A 88 -13.00 2.85 6.89
CA ARG A 88 -13.80 3.75 7.76
C ARG A 88 -15.26 3.29 7.87
N LYS A 89 -15.86 2.88 6.75
CA LYS A 89 -17.22 2.32 6.71
C LYS A 89 -17.35 1.02 7.53
N GLU A 90 -16.32 0.19 7.54
CA GLU A 90 -16.29 -1.06 8.29
C GLU A 90 -15.90 -0.86 9.78
N GLY A 91 -15.67 0.37 10.22
CA GLY A 91 -15.31 0.69 11.60
C GLY A 91 -13.87 0.29 11.95
N ALA A 92 -12.98 0.21 10.97
CA ALA A 92 -11.56 -0.05 11.22
C ALA A 92 -10.90 1.14 11.92
N PRO A 93 -9.83 0.92 12.70
CA PRO A 93 -9.02 1.98 13.26
C PRO A 93 -8.54 2.96 12.17
N GLU A 94 -8.58 4.26 12.48
CA GLU A 94 -8.23 5.31 11.51
C GLU A 94 -6.78 5.19 11.02
N GLU A 95 -5.89 4.66 11.85
CA GLU A 95 -4.50 4.39 11.50
C GLU A 95 -4.39 3.46 10.29
N LEU A 96 -5.20 2.39 10.25
CA LEU A 96 -5.24 1.44 9.13
C LEU A 96 -5.84 2.07 7.87
N ALA A 97 -6.88 2.89 8.02
CA ALA A 97 -7.47 3.64 6.91
C ALA A 97 -6.44 4.62 6.30
N ARG A 98 -5.66 5.31 7.13
CA ARG A 98 -4.59 6.21 6.65
C ARG A 98 -3.47 5.49 5.93
N VAL A 99 -3.09 4.29 6.38
CA VAL A 99 -2.11 3.47 5.66
C VAL A 99 -2.64 3.15 4.25
N ALA A 100 -3.88 2.70 4.12
CA ALA A 100 -4.49 2.45 2.82
C ALA A 100 -4.53 3.72 1.94
N GLU A 101 -4.92 4.86 2.50
CA GLU A 101 -5.03 6.13 1.78
C GLU A 101 -3.69 6.63 1.22
N ARG A 102 -2.55 6.37 1.92
CA ARG A 102 -1.28 7.06 1.72
C ARG A 102 -0.13 6.19 1.23
N HIS A 103 -0.38 4.91 0.90
CA HIS A 103 0.70 4.01 0.47
C HIS A 103 1.03 4.10 -1.02
N THR A 104 0.15 4.72 -1.85
CA THR A 104 0.30 4.76 -3.32
C THR A 104 1.60 5.46 -3.73
N GLY A 105 2.38 4.83 -4.61
CA GLY A 105 3.69 5.35 -5.02
C GLY A 105 4.63 5.51 -3.83
N THR A 106 5.20 6.70 -3.67
CA THR A 106 6.00 7.12 -2.50
C THR A 106 5.27 8.20 -1.69
N GLY A 107 3.95 8.13 -1.72
CA GLY A 107 3.06 9.21 -1.32
C GLY A 107 2.83 10.19 -2.47
N LEU A 108 1.67 10.86 -2.46
CA LEU A 108 1.28 11.83 -3.47
C LEU A 108 1.01 13.19 -2.80
N THR A 109 1.69 14.22 -3.29
CA THR A 109 1.40 15.61 -2.93
C THR A 109 0.19 16.12 -3.73
N PRO A 110 -0.45 17.24 -3.33
CA PRO A 110 -1.48 17.87 -4.16
C PRO A 110 -1.02 18.14 -5.59
N ALA A 111 0.22 18.59 -5.78
CA ALA A 111 0.80 18.80 -7.11
C ALA A 111 0.99 17.51 -7.91
N ASP A 112 1.30 16.38 -7.25
CA ASP A 112 1.33 15.06 -7.91
C ASP A 112 -0.06 14.67 -8.40
N VAL A 113 -1.09 14.88 -7.56
CA VAL A 113 -2.49 14.58 -7.88
C VAL A 113 -2.99 15.41 -9.08
N GLU A 114 -2.67 16.71 -9.10
CA GLU A 114 -3.03 17.59 -10.22
C GLU A 114 -2.40 17.11 -11.53
N ARG A 115 -1.12 16.74 -11.52
CA ARG A 115 -0.42 16.17 -12.69
C ARG A 115 -1.02 14.84 -13.18
N MET A 116 -1.69 14.11 -12.31
CA MET A 116 -2.35 12.84 -12.63
C MET A 116 -3.80 13.02 -13.16
N GLY A 117 -4.22 14.25 -13.49
CA GLY A 117 -5.50 14.51 -14.14
C GLY A 117 -6.73 14.47 -13.24
N GLY A 118 -6.57 14.69 -11.94
CA GLY A 118 -7.71 14.85 -11.01
C GLY A 118 -8.46 13.56 -10.66
N ILE A 119 -7.84 12.40 -10.82
CA ILE A 119 -8.42 11.10 -10.41
C ILE A 119 -8.67 11.06 -8.89
N LEU A 120 -7.82 11.76 -8.13
CA LEU A 120 -7.96 11.92 -6.70
C LEU A 120 -8.31 13.37 -6.36
N PRO A 121 -9.06 13.63 -5.25
CA PRO A 121 -9.23 14.98 -4.73
C PRO A 121 -7.88 15.65 -4.45
N SER A 122 -7.66 16.87 -4.97
CA SER A 122 -6.42 17.63 -4.77
C SER A 122 -6.43 18.51 -3.52
N ASP A 123 -7.54 18.53 -2.78
CA ASP A 123 -7.72 19.30 -1.54
C ASP A 123 -6.94 18.73 -0.34
N ARG A 124 -6.29 17.59 -0.52
CA ARG A 124 -5.56 16.88 0.52
C ARG A 124 -4.26 16.28 0.02
N SER A 125 -3.41 15.87 0.97
CA SER A 125 -2.16 15.19 0.71
C SER A 125 -2.28 13.70 1.03
N TYR A 126 -1.81 12.86 0.13
CA TYR A 126 -1.71 11.40 0.28
C TYR A 126 -0.28 10.97 0.66
N MET A 127 0.44 11.85 1.34
CA MET A 127 1.79 11.56 1.84
C MET A 127 1.74 10.75 3.13
N PRO A 128 2.54 9.68 3.27
CA PRO A 128 2.64 8.93 4.52
C PRO A 128 3.28 9.82 5.61
N ARG A 129 2.66 9.88 6.79
CA ARG A 129 3.04 10.79 7.89
C ARG A 129 3.56 10.06 9.12
N THR A 130 2.91 8.94 9.51
CA THR A 130 3.36 8.16 10.67
C THR A 130 4.44 7.17 10.26
N GLN A 131 5.18 6.64 11.24
CA GLN A 131 6.19 5.61 10.98
C GLN A 131 5.57 4.35 10.36
N LEU A 132 4.36 3.95 10.82
CA LEU A 132 3.62 2.82 10.26
C LEU A 132 3.25 3.07 8.79
N GLU A 133 2.68 4.25 8.47
CA GLU A 133 2.33 4.62 7.09
C GLU A 133 3.56 4.57 6.17
N ARG A 134 4.70 5.11 6.62
CA ARG A 134 5.95 5.10 5.84
C ARG A 134 6.52 3.70 5.67
N LEU A 135 6.46 2.87 6.71
CA LEU A 135 6.94 1.49 6.67
C LEU A 135 6.18 0.66 5.64
N ILE A 136 4.84 0.71 5.67
CA ILE A 136 4.02 -0.05 4.71
C ILE A 136 4.20 0.51 3.29
N CYS A 137 4.19 1.84 3.13
CA CYS A 137 4.47 2.49 1.86
C CYS A 137 5.81 2.05 1.26
N TYR A 138 6.87 1.93 2.07
CA TYR A 138 8.18 1.46 1.64
C TYR A 138 8.18 -0.03 1.29
N ALA A 139 7.67 -0.89 2.17
CA ALA A 139 7.68 -2.34 2.00
C ALA A 139 6.91 -2.78 0.74
N ASP A 140 5.78 -2.15 0.43
CA ASP A 140 4.96 -2.42 -0.75
C ASP A 140 5.74 -2.26 -2.07
N LYS A 141 6.68 -1.32 -2.16
CA LYS A 141 7.41 -1.06 -3.43
C LYS A 141 8.22 -2.25 -3.93
N PHE A 142 8.54 -3.18 -3.06
CA PHE A 142 9.33 -4.37 -3.41
C PHE A 142 8.51 -5.48 -4.05
N TYR A 143 7.18 -5.39 -4.10
CA TYR A 143 6.32 -6.43 -4.64
C TYR A 143 5.43 -5.89 -5.76
N SER A 144 5.02 -6.79 -6.66
CA SER A 144 4.03 -6.51 -7.71
C SER A 144 2.84 -7.45 -7.53
N LYS A 145 1.66 -7.04 -8.00
CA LYS A 145 0.45 -7.86 -8.02
C LYS A 145 0.35 -8.74 -9.29
N SER A 146 1.38 -8.70 -10.14
CA SER A 146 1.45 -9.45 -11.39
C SER A 146 2.82 -10.10 -11.57
N GLY A 147 2.93 -11.00 -12.54
CA GLY A 147 4.15 -11.76 -12.78
C GLY A 147 4.39 -12.83 -11.70
N ASP A 148 5.64 -13.05 -11.33
CA ASP A 148 6.01 -14.06 -10.34
C ASP A 148 5.78 -13.63 -8.88
N MET A 149 5.40 -12.36 -8.67
CA MET A 149 5.14 -11.73 -7.37
C MET A 149 6.30 -11.85 -6.36
N LYS A 150 7.53 -12.10 -6.84
CA LYS A 150 8.71 -12.16 -5.99
C LYS A 150 9.20 -10.77 -5.59
N GLU A 151 10.02 -10.74 -4.55
CA GLU A 151 10.67 -9.52 -4.11
C GLU A 151 11.59 -8.96 -5.20
N LYS A 152 11.34 -7.70 -5.56
CA LYS A 152 12.19 -6.97 -6.51
C LYS A 152 13.48 -6.53 -5.82
N PRO A 153 14.65 -6.70 -6.46
CA PRO A 153 15.88 -6.11 -5.95
C PRO A 153 15.78 -4.57 -5.93
N LEU A 154 16.47 -3.94 -4.98
CA LEU A 154 16.46 -2.48 -4.77
C LEU A 154 16.66 -1.69 -6.08
N GLY A 155 17.62 -2.10 -6.91
CA GLY A 155 17.87 -1.43 -8.20
C GLY A 155 16.64 -1.38 -9.11
N ARG A 156 15.83 -2.44 -9.13
CA ARG A 156 14.56 -2.48 -9.88
C ARG A 156 13.53 -1.52 -9.29
N VAL A 157 13.47 -1.41 -7.96
CA VAL A 157 12.56 -0.47 -7.28
C VAL A 157 12.96 0.96 -7.61
N LEU A 158 14.24 1.31 -7.54
CA LEU A 158 14.76 2.64 -7.89
C LEU A 158 14.41 3.02 -9.34
N VAL A 159 14.62 2.12 -10.30
CA VAL A 159 14.22 2.32 -11.70
C VAL A 159 12.71 2.51 -11.84
N SER A 160 11.91 1.77 -11.08
CA SER A 160 10.44 1.94 -11.09
C SER A 160 10.03 3.32 -10.56
N MET A 161 10.63 3.77 -9.46
CA MET A 161 10.31 5.06 -8.86
C MET A 161 10.77 6.25 -9.70
N SER A 162 11.88 6.12 -10.43
CA SER A 162 12.35 7.19 -11.33
C SER A 162 11.39 7.51 -12.47
N LYS A 163 10.55 6.57 -12.87
CA LYS A 163 9.50 6.79 -13.90
C LYS A 163 8.44 7.80 -13.47
N PHE A 164 8.25 7.98 -12.15
CA PHE A 164 7.31 8.95 -11.58
C PHE A 164 7.95 10.30 -11.26
N GLY A 165 9.17 10.53 -11.76
CA GLY A 165 9.89 11.79 -11.63
C GLY A 165 10.90 11.83 -10.47
N PRO A 166 11.75 12.88 -10.45
CA PRO A 166 12.84 13.02 -9.49
C PRO A 166 12.36 13.09 -8.04
N ASP A 167 11.22 13.74 -7.78
CA ASP A 167 10.67 13.88 -6.43
C ASP A 167 10.23 12.53 -5.85
N SER A 168 9.58 11.68 -6.67
CA SER A 168 9.20 10.33 -6.26
C SER A 168 10.42 9.48 -5.91
N LEU A 169 11.47 9.56 -6.73
CA LEU A 169 12.73 8.86 -6.47
C LEU A 169 13.42 9.38 -5.19
N ALA A 170 13.43 10.70 -4.97
CA ALA A 170 14.01 11.29 -3.77
C ALA A 170 13.26 10.85 -2.51
N ARG A 171 11.92 10.85 -2.54
CA ARG A 171 11.09 10.33 -1.44
C ARG A 171 11.36 8.85 -1.17
N PHE A 172 11.48 8.02 -2.21
CA PHE A 172 11.83 6.61 -2.02
C PHE A 172 13.20 6.44 -1.36
N ARG A 173 14.21 7.21 -1.77
CA ARG A 173 15.54 7.16 -1.13
C ARG A 173 15.50 7.57 0.34
N SER A 174 14.68 8.56 0.70
CA SER A 174 14.46 8.93 2.10
C SER A 174 13.86 7.80 2.91
N LEU A 175 12.82 7.11 2.38
CA LEU A 175 12.24 5.93 3.01
C LEU A 175 13.27 4.79 3.13
N HIS A 176 14.08 4.57 2.09
CA HIS A 176 15.13 3.55 2.12
C HIS A 176 16.16 3.82 3.22
N ASN A 177 16.61 5.06 3.37
CA ASN A 177 17.54 5.44 4.43
C ASN A 177 16.92 5.27 5.84
N GLU A 178 15.62 5.54 6.00
CA GLU A 178 14.90 5.35 7.26
C GLU A 178 14.78 3.88 7.66
N PHE A 179 14.59 2.98 6.69
CA PHE A 179 14.26 1.57 6.90
C PHE A 179 15.39 0.60 6.51
N THR A 180 16.60 1.08 6.41
CA THR A 180 17.80 0.26 6.26
C THR A 180 18.58 0.28 7.58
N PRO A 181 18.92 -0.88 8.16
CA PRO A 181 19.76 -0.92 9.37
C PRO A 181 21.10 -0.21 9.15
N ALA A 182 21.55 0.51 10.18
CA ALA A 182 22.87 1.13 10.19
C ALA A 182 24.01 0.10 10.21
#